data_07e1d0c874fd99a24c3290cf156d6713
#
_entry.id   07e1d0c874fd99a24c3290cf156d6713
#
_cell.length_a   1.000
_cell.length_b   1.000
_cell.length_c   1.000
_cell.angle_alpha   90.00
_cell.angle_beta   90.00
_cell.angle_gamma   90.00
#
_symmetry.space_group_name_H-M   'P 1'
#
loop_
_entity.id
_entity.type
_entity.pdbx_description
1 polymer ?
#
loop_
_entity_poly.entity_id
_entity_poly.type
_entity_poly.pdbx_seq_one_letter_code
_entity_poly.pdbx_strand_id
1 'polypeptide(L)'
;MTWSTIRMELARNPEFPEGSPHHGYLLHAPLDRAGRLDATAYRSDRDRAVVEEFWGDKDPKHGRLVHRNQSLWCFSFGERDDEAIFHFGDHTFSPGEYLTVRDLSGADLTFRVTSVARDAKPNSKH
;
A
#
# COMPACT_ATOMS: atom_id res chain seq x y z
N MET A 1 -7.65 0.04 16.04
CA MET A 1 -6.74 -0.39 14.98
C MET A 1 -7.30 -1.62 14.28
N THR A 2 -7.24 -1.63 12.96
CA THR A 2 -7.79 -2.72 12.16
C THR A 2 -6.82 -3.07 11.03
N TRP A 3 -6.43 -4.32 10.94
CA TRP A 3 -5.66 -4.79 9.80
C TRP A 3 -6.58 -4.89 8.58
N SER A 4 -6.14 -4.33 7.48
CA SER A 4 -6.97 -4.22 6.28
C SER A 4 -6.16 -4.50 5.03
N THR A 5 -6.84 -4.93 3.98
CA THR A 5 -6.25 -5.04 2.65
C THR A 5 -6.73 -3.85 1.84
N ILE A 6 -5.78 -3.07 1.37
CA ILE A 6 -6.01 -1.84 0.63
C ILE A 6 -5.62 -2.09 -0.82
N ARG A 7 -6.57 -1.91 -1.72
CA ARG A 7 -6.28 -2.00 -3.15
C ARG A 7 -6.10 -0.61 -3.71
N MET A 8 -4.98 -0.39 -4.37
CA MET A 8 -4.67 0.88 -5.04
C MET A 8 -4.44 0.59 -6.51
N GLU A 9 -5.12 1.34 -7.38
CA GLU A 9 -5.01 1.18 -8.82
C GLU A 9 -4.43 2.43 -9.45
N LEU A 10 -3.66 2.24 -10.50
CA LEU A 10 -2.99 3.33 -11.20
C LEU A 10 -4.02 4.33 -11.71
N ALA A 11 -3.85 5.59 -11.31
CA ALA A 11 -4.69 6.68 -11.76
C ALA A 11 -4.18 7.24 -13.08
N ARG A 12 -4.84 8.26 -13.60
CA ARG A 12 -4.46 8.88 -14.88
C ARG A 12 -3.01 9.32 -14.89
N ASN A 13 -2.33 9.02 -15.98
CA ASN A 13 -0.98 9.50 -16.24
C ASN A 13 -0.74 9.46 -17.75
N PRO A 14 0.40 10.00 -18.25
CA PRO A 14 0.63 10.05 -19.71
C PRO A 14 0.58 8.70 -20.43
N GLU A 15 1.00 7.64 -19.76
CA GLU A 15 0.99 6.30 -20.37
C GLU A 15 -0.38 5.65 -20.30
N PHE A 16 -1.18 5.99 -19.30
CA PHE A 16 -2.51 5.45 -19.10
C PHE A 16 -3.47 6.61 -18.86
N PRO A 17 -3.95 7.26 -19.92
CA PRO A 17 -4.78 8.47 -19.79
C PRO A 17 -6.07 8.26 -19.00
N GLU A 18 -6.53 7.03 -18.88
CA GLU A 18 -7.74 6.70 -18.11
C GLU A 18 -7.41 5.89 -16.85
N GLY A 19 -6.13 5.78 -16.50
CA GLY A 19 -5.69 4.92 -15.43
C GLY A 19 -5.69 3.46 -15.85
N SER A 20 -5.46 2.56 -14.91
CA SER A 20 -5.49 1.12 -15.22
C SER A 20 -5.82 0.31 -13.97
N PRO A 21 -6.86 -0.52 -14.02
CA PRO A 21 -7.17 -1.42 -12.91
C PRO A 21 -6.26 -2.63 -12.85
N HIS A 22 -5.38 -2.79 -13.85
CA HIS A 22 -4.46 -3.93 -13.92
C HIS A 22 -3.05 -3.57 -13.45
N HIS A 23 -2.87 -2.36 -12.92
CA HIS A 23 -1.59 -1.89 -12.41
C HIS A 23 -1.81 -1.26 -11.05
N GLY A 24 -1.10 -1.74 -10.05
CA GLY A 24 -1.24 -1.17 -8.72
C GLY A 24 -0.67 -2.03 -7.62
N TYR A 25 -1.19 -1.83 -6.42
CA TYR A 25 -0.72 -2.50 -5.23
C TYR A 25 -1.87 -3.02 -4.39
N LEU A 26 -1.65 -4.18 -3.78
CA LEU A 26 -2.47 -4.68 -2.68
C LEU A 26 -1.62 -4.59 -1.42
N LEU A 27 -2.02 -3.73 -0.51
CA LEU A 27 -1.28 -3.49 0.73
C LEU A 27 -2.06 -4.04 1.91
N HIS A 28 -1.43 -4.88 2.71
CA HIS A 28 -2.00 -5.36 3.96
C HIS A 28 -1.33 -4.60 5.10
N ALA A 29 -2.09 -3.82 5.82
CA ALA A 29 -1.54 -2.94 6.85
C ALA A 29 -2.57 -2.60 7.92
N PRO A 30 -2.10 -2.22 9.12
CA PRO A 30 -3.01 -1.79 10.18
C PRO A 30 -3.37 -0.32 10.00
N LEU A 31 -4.64 -0.02 10.10
CA LEU A 31 -5.15 1.35 10.01
C LEU A 31 -5.76 1.76 11.36
N ASP A 32 -5.56 3.00 11.74
CA ASP A 32 -6.17 3.57 12.93
C ASP A 32 -7.62 3.97 12.64
N ARG A 33 -8.28 4.59 13.60
CA ARG A 33 -9.68 5.00 13.44
C ARG A 33 -9.90 6.02 12.35
N ALA A 34 -8.88 6.81 12.06
CA ALA A 34 -8.95 7.82 11.00
C ALA A 34 -8.61 7.24 9.63
N GLY A 35 -8.26 5.96 9.55
CA GLY A 35 -7.88 5.32 8.30
C GLY A 35 -6.44 5.56 7.90
N ARG A 36 -5.61 5.98 8.82
CA ARG A 36 -4.17 6.20 8.55
C ARG A 36 -3.37 4.99 9.02
N LEU A 37 -2.17 4.84 8.49
CA LEU A 37 -1.28 3.77 8.91
C LEU A 37 -0.96 3.92 10.40
N ASP A 38 -1.15 2.84 11.14
CA ASP A 38 -0.93 2.80 12.57
C ASP A 38 0.47 2.24 12.84
N ALA A 39 1.42 3.13 13.12
CA ALA A 39 2.82 2.75 13.32
C ALA A 39 3.02 1.86 14.54
N THR A 40 2.25 2.07 15.58
CA THR A 40 2.36 1.27 16.80
C THR A 40 1.94 -0.17 16.54
N ALA A 41 0.80 -0.34 15.88
CA ALA A 41 0.31 -1.67 15.51
C ALA A 41 1.26 -2.35 14.51
N TYR A 42 1.80 -1.58 13.57
CA TYR A 42 2.78 -2.08 12.62
C TYR A 42 4.01 -2.65 13.33
N ARG A 43 4.57 -1.90 14.29
CA ARG A 43 5.75 -2.34 15.02
C ARG A 43 5.52 -3.63 15.81
N SER A 44 4.29 -3.85 16.23
CA SER A 44 3.93 -5.06 16.99
C SER A 44 3.88 -6.31 16.12
N ASP A 45 3.72 -6.16 14.81
CA ASP A 45 3.55 -7.32 13.93
C ASP A 45 4.00 -6.97 12.50
N ARG A 46 5.27 -6.62 12.36
CA ARG A 46 5.82 -6.15 11.07
C ARG A 46 5.69 -7.15 9.93
N ASP A 47 5.84 -8.43 10.25
CA ASP A 47 5.82 -9.46 9.22
C ASP A 47 4.44 -9.63 8.58
N ARG A 48 3.42 -9.13 9.23
CA ARG A 48 2.07 -9.16 8.72
C ARG A 48 1.79 -8.07 7.69
N ALA A 49 2.61 -7.01 7.69
CA ALA A 49 2.45 -5.88 6.79
C ALA A 49 3.15 -6.19 5.46
N VAL A 50 2.40 -6.69 4.51
CA VAL A 50 2.92 -7.15 3.23
C VAL A 50 2.28 -6.37 2.08
N VAL A 51 2.93 -6.39 0.94
CA VAL A 51 2.44 -5.71 -0.26
C VAL A 51 2.65 -6.61 -1.47
N GLU A 52 1.69 -6.57 -2.38
CA GLU A 52 1.81 -7.22 -3.68
C GLU A 52 1.68 -6.15 -4.75
N GLU A 53 2.66 -6.10 -5.66
CA GLU A 53 2.57 -5.24 -6.83
C GLU A 53 2.06 -6.06 -8.00
N PHE A 54 0.96 -5.64 -8.60
CA PHE A 54 0.45 -6.25 -9.82
C PHE A 54 0.63 -5.26 -10.98
N TRP A 55 1.19 -5.73 -12.09
CA TRP A 55 1.53 -4.85 -13.19
C TRP A 55 1.28 -5.52 -14.52
N GLY A 56 0.05 -5.42 -15.01
CA GLY A 56 -0.37 -6.00 -16.27
C GLY A 56 -0.22 -7.51 -16.28
N ASP A 57 0.44 -8.01 -17.30
CA ASP A 57 0.65 -9.46 -17.47
C ASP A 57 1.88 -10.00 -16.76
N LYS A 58 2.62 -9.14 -16.07
CA LYS A 58 3.80 -9.57 -15.35
C LYS A 58 3.41 -10.34 -14.10
N ASP A 59 4.29 -11.23 -13.66
CA ASP A 59 4.09 -11.94 -12.41
C ASP A 59 4.06 -10.93 -11.26
N PRO A 60 3.16 -11.08 -10.32
CA PRO A 60 3.10 -10.18 -9.16
C PRO A 60 4.39 -10.22 -8.36
N LYS A 61 4.79 -9.05 -7.87
CA LYS A 61 5.91 -8.97 -6.94
C LYS A 61 5.36 -8.92 -5.52
N HIS A 62 6.01 -9.63 -4.62
CA HIS A 62 5.62 -9.66 -3.22
C HIS A 62 6.70 -9.00 -2.38
N GLY A 63 6.29 -8.17 -1.45
CA GLY A 63 7.21 -7.45 -0.61
C GLY A 63 6.62 -7.10 0.74
N ARG A 64 7.27 -6.18 1.42
CA ARG A 64 6.90 -5.76 2.75
C ARG A 64 6.73 -4.26 2.83
N LEU A 65 5.83 -3.83 3.72
CA LEU A 65 5.72 -2.44 4.10
C LEU A 65 6.79 -2.16 5.15
N VAL A 66 7.58 -1.12 4.94
CA VAL A 66 8.65 -0.73 5.86
C VAL A 66 8.43 0.72 6.29
N HIS A 67 8.45 0.95 7.60
CA HIS A 67 8.34 2.27 8.18
C HIS A 67 9.74 2.83 8.41
N ARG A 68 10.12 3.86 7.67
CA ARG A 68 11.46 4.45 7.76
C ARG A 68 11.56 5.51 8.84
N ASN A 69 10.59 6.43 8.86
CA ASN A 69 10.50 7.46 9.89
C ASN A 69 9.06 7.96 9.96
N GLN A 70 8.82 9.04 10.69
CA GLN A 70 7.48 9.50 11.05
C GLN A 70 6.43 9.38 9.97
N SER A 71 6.69 9.92 8.80
CA SER A 71 5.73 9.92 7.69
C SER A 71 6.21 9.14 6.47
N LEU A 72 7.42 8.61 6.53
CA LEU A 72 8.02 7.94 5.37
C LEU A 72 7.87 6.44 5.49
N TRP A 73 7.18 5.88 4.50
CA TRP A 73 6.96 4.44 4.39
C TRP A 73 7.48 3.98 3.03
N CYS A 74 7.90 2.75 2.94
CA CYS A 74 8.43 2.17 1.71
C CYS A 74 7.84 0.80 1.46
N PHE A 75 7.77 0.43 0.18
CA PHE A 75 7.54 -0.97 -0.21
C PHE A 75 8.91 -1.56 -0.56
N SER A 76 9.26 -2.65 0.07
CA SER A 76 10.52 -3.34 -0.19
C SER A 76 10.21 -4.70 -0.81
N PHE A 77 10.69 -4.91 -2.04
CA PHE A 77 10.38 -6.11 -2.81
C PHE A 77 11.54 -7.10 -2.91
N GLY A 78 12.61 -6.85 -2.21
CA GLY A 78 13.75 -7.76 -2.29
C GLY A 78 14.86 -7.39 -1.35
N GLU A 79 15.99 -8.01 -1.55
CA GLU A 79 17.15 -7.83 -0.68
C GLU A 79 17.96 -6.59 -1.02
N ARG A 80 17.65 -5.94 -2.14
CA ARG A 80 18.41 -4.79 -2.59
C ARG A 80 17.51 -3.57 -2.63
N ASP A 81 17.57 -2.83 -3.69
CA ASP A 81 17.01 -1.50 -3.79
C ASP A 81 15.64 -1.45 -4.44
N ASP A 82 14.91 -2.55 -4.45
CA ASP A 82 13.56 -2.59 -5.02
C ASP A 82 12.57 -1.95 -4.06
N GLU A 83 12.73 -0.66 -3.84
CA GLU A 83 11.85 0.08 -2.95
C GLU A 83 11.06 1.12 -3.70
N ALA A 84 9.76 1.16 -3.46
CA ALA A 84 8.93 2.28 -3.86
C ALA A 84 8.70 3.12 -2.62
N ILE A 85 8.92 4.42 -2.72
CA ILE A 85 8.90 5.32 -1.58
C ILE A 85 7.66 6.20 -1.61
N PHE A 86 7.00 6.32 -0.46
CA PHE A 86 5.86 7.21 -0.35
C PHE A 86 5.80 7.85 1.04
N HIS A 87 5.09 8.95 1.10
CA HIS A 87 4.86 9.68 2.32
C HIS A 87 3.40 9.51 2.71
N PHE A 88 3.13 8.60 3.63
CA PHE A 88 1.75 8.30 4.03
C PHE A 88 1.32 8.97 5.33
N GLY A 89 2.18 9.79 5.93
CA GLY A 89 1.96 10.27 7.29
C GLY A 89 0.56 10.74 7.59
N ASP A 90 0.01 11.55 6.71
CA ASP A 90 -1.31 12.13 6.93
C ASP A 90 -2.39 11.62 5.97
N HIS A 91 -2.05 10.63 5.15
CA HIS A 91 -3.02 10.11 4.21
C HIS A 91 -4.00 9.16 4.86
N THR A 92 -5.25 9.34 4.51
CA THR A 92 -6.33 8.45 4.90
C THR A 92 -6.55 7.44 3.78
N PHE A 93 -6.54 6.17 4.12
CA PHE A 93 -6.79 5.11 3.14
C PHE A 93 -8.28 4.82 3.10
N SER A 94 -8.99 5.53 2.24
CA SER A 94 -10.41 5.26 1.98
C SER A 94 -10.65 5.26 0.48
N PRO A 95 -11.66 4.52 0.01
CA PRO A 95 -11.95 4.49 -1.43
C PRO A 95 -12.12 5.90 -1.99
N GLY A 96 -11.46 6.17 -3.10
CA GLY A 96 -11.48 7.48 -3.74
C GLY A 96 -10.29 8.37 -3.43
N GLU A 97 -9.53 8.07 -2.40
CA GLU A 97 -8.33 8.85 -2.07
C GLU A 97 -7.20 8.56 -3.04
N TYR A 98 -6.37 9.57 -3.30
CA TYR A 98 -5.23 9.47 -4.20
C TYR A 98 -3.93 9.51 -3.43
N LEU A 99 -2.97 8.72 -3.88
CA LEU A 99 -1.65 8.63 -3.30
C LEU A 99 -0.60 8.71 -4.39
N THR A 100 0.54 9.31 -4.10
CA THR A 100 1.66 9.31 -5.02
C THR A 100 2.75 8.39 -4.49
N VAL A 101 3.21 7.50 -5.36
CA VAL A 101 4.28 6.56 -5.05
C VAL A 101 5.46 6.90 -5.95
N ARG A 102 6.63 7.09 -5.35
CA ARG A 102 7.86 7.32 -6.11
C ARG A 102 8.60 6.00 -6.26
N ASP A 103 8.83 5.59 -7.50
CA ASP A 103 9.57 4.36 -7.75
C ASP A 103 11.09 4.60 -7.71
N LEU A 104 11.85 3.54 -7.91
CA LEU A 104 13.32 3.62 -7.86
C LEU A 104 13.93 4.50 -8.93
N SER A 105 13.24 4.66 -10.06
CA SER A 105 13.72 5.53 -11.12
C SER A 105 13.51 7.01 -10.81
N GLY A 106 12.82 7.31 -9.73
CA GLY A 106 12.45 8.66 -9.37
C GLY A 106 11.15 9.14 -9.98
N ALA A 107 10.45 8.28 -10.71
CA ALA A 107 9.18 8.64 -11.31
C ALA A 107 8.07 8.61 -10.27
N ASP A 108 7.26 9.66 -10.26
CA ASP A 108 6.09 9.73 -9.38
C ASP A 108 4.87 9.24 -10.15
N LEU A 109 4.20 8.25 -9.59
CA LEU A 109 2.96 7.74 -10.15
C LEU A 109 1.84 7.91 -9.12
N THR A 110 0.69 8.32 -9.59
CA THR A 110 -0.46 8.51 -8.73
C THR A 110 -1.35 7.29 -8.80
N PHE A 111 -1.79 6.83 -7.62
CA PHE A 111 -2.70 5.69 -7.48
C PHE A 111 -3.95 6.14 -6.75
N ARG A 112 -5.04 5.47 -7.01
CA ARG A 112 -6.30 5.72 -6.32
C ARG A 112 -6.66 4.50 -5.50
N VAL A 113 -7.04 4.73 -4.24
CA VAL A 113 -7.57 3.66 -3.39
C VAL A 113 -8.93 3.27 -3.94
N THR A 114 -9.09 2.01 -4.31
CA THR A 114 -10.36 1.53 -4.88
C THR A 114 -11.14 0.69 -3.88
N SER A 115 -10.47 0.05 -2.93
CA SER A 115 -11.16 -0.69 -1.88
C SER A 115 -10.31 -0.80 -0.63
N VAL A 116 -10.97 -0.89 0.50
CA VAL A 116 -10.36 -1.17 1.80
C VAL A 116 -11.21 -2.24 2.46
N ALA A 117 -10.63 -3.41 2.62
CA ALA A 117 -11.34 -4.55 3.19
C ALA A 117 -10.70 -4.92 4.52
N ARG A 118 -11.47 -4.86 5.59
CA ARG A 118 -10.99 -5.26 6.91
C ARG A 118 -10.78 -6.77 6.95
N ASP A 119 -9.74 -7.18 7.65
CA ASP A 119 -9.55 -8.59 7.90
C ASP A 119 -10.74 -9.14 8.67
N ALA A 120 -11.10 -10.36 8.34
CA ALA A 120 -12.11 -11.07 9.12
C ALA A 120 -11.57 -11.18 10.55
N LYS A 121 -12.43 -10.91 11.53
CA LYS A 121 -12.03 -11.11 12.91
C LYS A 121 -11.66 -12.57 13.09
N PRO A 122 -10.54 -12.86 13.76
CA PRO A 122 -10.24 -14.23 14.10
C PRO A 122 -11.47 -14.79 14.80
N ASN A 123 -11.84 -15.95 14.36
CA ASN A 123 -13.03 -16.58 14.87
C ASN A 123 -12.78 -16.94 16.31
N SER A 124 -13.33 -16.18 17.12
CA SER A 124 -13.23 -16.44 18.52
C SER A 124 -14.25 -17.49 18.84
N LYS A 125 -14.42 -18.03 18.32
CA LYS A 125 -15.30 -18.75 18.49
C LYS A 125 -15.25 -19.82 18.40
N HIS A 126 -14.93 -19.44 18.40
CA HIS A 126 -15.11 -19.95 18.24
C HIS A 126 -15.11 -20.36 18.40
#